data_ad3c56fde32cd888ef796310420de9b0
#
_entry.id   ad3c56fde32cd888ef796310420de9b0
#
_cell.length_a   1.000
_cell.length_b   1.000
_cell.length_c   1.000
_cell.angle_alpha   90.00
_cell.angle_beta   90.00
_cell.angle_gamma   90.00
#
_symmetry.space_group_name_H-M   'P 1'
#
loop_
_entity.id
_entity.type
_entity.pdbx_description
1 polymer ?
#
loop_
_entity_poly.entity_id
_entity_poly.type
_entity_poly.pdbx_seq_one_letter_code
_entity_poly.pdbx_strand_id
1 'polypeptide(L)'
;MKPLSVILGLVAAGIIATSCAPKTNSQPDGEPMTHLLLATGWFQQSAEMRACYYQSYNLAKMALKDNLQNYKGQKPTAVVLDIDETVLDNSPFEAKLMADRQNYSDSAWMEWSAREEALALPGAADFIAYARELGVEVFFISNRIEEESERTLKNLAQAGMAVDSAHLLLYDLSKKTSCKDERRNKVSADYEIILFIGDNLGDYTSLFDRRDSSLALELADSLRNDFGRKFIILPNPMYGEWENAIYEHNYSLPMSEKNRMMLDLLRK
;
A
#
# COMPACT_ATOMS: atom_id res chain seq x y z
N MET A 1 57.53 -67.23 -50.59
CA MET A 1 57.54 -65.78 -50.42
C MET A 1 56.11 -65.33 -50.13
N LYS A 2 55.81 -65.00 -48.89
CA LYS A 2 54.51 -64.59 -48.46
C LYS A 2 54.47 -63.05 -48.40
N PRO A 3 53.40 -62.36 -48.85
CA PRO A 3 53.30 -60.90 -48.71
C PRO A 3 52.77 -60.56 -47.35
N LEU A 4 53.30 -59.49 -46.83
CA LEU A 4 53.01 -58.85 -45.54
C LEU A 4 51.74 -57.95 -45.69
N SER A 5 50.71 -58.28 -44.93
CA SER A 5 49.47 -57.46 -44.89
C SER A 5 49.63 -56.32 -43.88
N VAL A 6 49.56 -55.11 -44.38
CA VAL A 6 49.52 -53.89 -43.53
C VAL A 6 48.08 -53.64 -43.14
N ILE A 7 47.80 -53.68 -41.84
CA ILE A 7 46.52 -53.32 -41.29
C ILE A 7 46.57 -51.82 -40.99
N LEU A 8 45.78 -51.04 -41.71
CA LEU A 8 45.59 -49.60 -41.49
C LEU A 8 44.51 -49.43 -40.44
N GLY A 9 44.88 -49.02 -39.23
CA GLY A 9 43.92 -48.69 -38.15
C GLY A 9 43.35 -47.31 -38.36
N LEU A 10 42.05 -47.23 -38.61
CA LEU A 10 41.29 -45.97 -38.57
C LEU A 10 41.03 -45.56 -37.11
N VAL A 11 41.65 -44.47 -36.68
CA VAL A 11 41.34 -43.82 -35.44
C VAL A 11 40.12 -42.83 -35.70
N ALA A 12 38.96 -43.24 -35.30
CA ALA A 12 37.77 -42.34 -35.30
C ALA A 12 37.86 -41.35 -34.14
N ALA A 13 38.22 -40.11 -34.46
CA ALA A 13 38.14 -39.02 -33.49
C ALA A 13 36.69 -38.65 -33.29
N GLY A 14 36.10 -39.08 -32.17
CA GLY A 14 34.76 -38.65 -31.74
C GLY A 14 34.80 -37.19 -31.32
N ILE A 15 34.22 -36.33 -32.15
CA ILE A 15 33.93 -34.91 -31.76
C ILE A 15 32.77 -34.94 -30.78
N ILE A 16 33.06 -34.75 -29.48
CA ILE A 16 32.03 -34.48 -28.47
C ILE A 16 31.62 -33.03 -28.69
N ALA A 17 30.54 -32.82 -29.45
CA ALA A 17 29.86 -31.53 -29.50
C ALA A 17 29.17 -31.31 -28.15
N THR A 18 29.83 -30.59 -27.26
CA THR A 18 29.16 -30.01 -26.08
C THR A 18 28.20 -28.95 -26.59
N SER A 19 26.93 -29.32 -26.74
CA SER A 19 25.83 -28.40 -26.95
C SER A 19 25.71 -27.51 -25.71
N CYS A 20 26.27 -26.30 -25.77
CA CYS A 20 25.85 -25.21 -24.88
C CYS A 20 24.45 -24.82 -25.31
N ALA A 21 23.44 -25.51 -24.79
CA ALA A 21 22.09 -24.97 -24.78
C ALA A 21 22.12 -23.65 -24.00
N PRO A 22 21.61 -22.53 -24.54
CA PRO A 22 21.47 -21.35 -23.75
C PRO A 22 20.60 -21.74 -22.55
N LYS A 23 21.08 -21.45 -21.33
CA LYS A 23 20.21 -21.43 -20.14
C LYS A 23 19.15 -20.44 -20.45
N THR A 24 17.98 -20.88 -20.89
CA THR A 24 16.78 -20.10 -20.80
C THR A 24 16.63 -19.85 -19.32
N ASN A 25 16.88 -18.61 -18.89
CA ASN A 25 16.33 -18.12 -17.65
C ASN A 25 14.83 -18.33 -17.79
N SER A 26 14.33 -19.44 -17.30
CA SER A 26 12.92 -19.60 -16.99
C SER A 26 12.68 -18.61 -15.86
N GLN A 27 12.29 -17.38 -16.23
CA GLN A 27 11.57 -16.55 -15.28
C GLN A 27 10.42 -17.42 -14.77
N PRO A 28 10.17 -17.44 -13.46
CA PRO A 28 8.99 -18.11 -12.95
C PRO A 28 7.82 -17.60 -13.78
N ASP A 29 6.95 -18.51 -14.22
CA ASP A 29 5.72 -18.24 -14.96
C ASP A 29 4.81 -17.34 -14.09
N GLY A 30 5.21 -16.09 -13.93
CA GLY A 30 4.39 -15.06 -13.35
C GLY A 30 3.35 -14.71 -14.40
N GLU A 31 2.14 -15.21 -14.26
CA GLU A 31 1.02 -14.54 -14.93
C GLU A 31 1.14 -13.06 -14.57
N PRO A 32 1.09 -12.17 -15.58
CA PRO A 32 1.16 -10.74 -15.28
C PRO A 32 0.04 -10.42 -14.30
N MET A 33 0.30 -9.53 -13.33
CA MET A 33 -0.68 -9.08 -12.34
C MET A 33 -1.78 -8.25 -13.04
N THR A 34 -2.49 -8.90 -13.98
CA THR A 34 -3.52 -8.26 -14.84
C THR A 34 -4.68 -7.71 -14.02
N HIS A 35 -4.94 -8.26 -12.83
CA HIS A 35 -5.94 -7.71 -11.91
C HIS A 35 -5.55 -6.31 -11.42
N LEU A 36 -4.27 -6.04 -11.17
CA LEU A 36 -3.80 -4.71 -10.78
C LEU A 36 -3.84 -3.71 -11.94
N LEU A 37 -3.79 -4.17 -13.18
CA LEU A 37 -3.78 -3.28 -14.35
C LEU A 37 -5.02 -2.38 -14.42
N LEU A 38 -6.22 -2.94 -14.20
CA LEU A 38 -7.45 -2.15 -14.20
C LEU A 38 -7.54 -1.26 -12.95
N ALA A 39 -7.13 -1.76 -11.79
CA ALA A 39 -7.13 -1.02 -10.54
C ALA A 39 -6.18 0.19 -10.60
N THR A 40 -4.93 -0.05 -11.02
CA THR A 40 -3.91 1.01 -11.17
C THR A 40 -4.28 1.96 -12.32
N GLY A 41 -4.81 1.43 -13.43
CA GLY A 41 -5.28 2.26 -14.53
C GLY A 41 -6.43 3.18 -14.12
N TRP A 42 -7.40 2.68 -13.34
CA TRP A 42 -8.46 3.49 -12.77
C TRP A 42 -7.90 4.55 -11.81
N PHE A 43 -6.96 4.16 -10.93
CA PHE A 43 -6.36 5.06 -9.96
C PHE A 43 -5.61 6.21 -10.63
N GLN A 44 -4.81 5.93 -11.67
CA GLN A 44 -3.98 6.95 -12.32
C GLN A 44 -4.72 7.79 -13.36
N GLN A 45 -5.71 7.21 -14.06
CA GLN A 45 -6.23 7.80 -15.29
C GLN A 45 -7.71 8.20 -15.22
N SER A 46 -8.46 7.79 -14.17
CA SER A 46 -9.87 8.13 -14.12
C SER A 46 -10.15 9.49 -13.47
N ALA A 47 -11.08 10.22 -14.04
CA ALA A 47 -11.63 11.42 -13.42
C ALA A 47 -12.46 11.08 -12.18
N GLU A 48 -13.03 9.90 -12.14
CA GLU A 48 -13.82 9.38 -11.03
C GLU A 48 -12.97 9.20 -9.77
N MET A 49 -11.73 8.68 -9.91
CA MET A 49 -10.78 8.61 -8.79
C MET A 49 -10.54 10.00 -8.19
N ARG A 50 -10.21 10.99 -9.03
CA ARG A 50 -9.98 12.37 -8.58
C ARG A 50 -11.21 12.96 -7.90
N ALA A 51 -12.40 12.70 -8.46
CA ALA A 51 -13.67 13.14 -7.89
C ALA A 51 -13.93 12.50 -6.51
N CYS A 52 -13.66 11.20 -6.35
CA CYS A 52 -13.77 10.51 -5.06
C CYS A 52 -12.84 11.11 -4.01
N TYR A 53 -11.57 11.38 -4.37
CA TYR A 53 -10.61 12.02 -3.46
C TYR A 53 -11.06 13.43 -3.04
N TYR A 54 -11.44 14.28 -4.00
CA TYR A 54 -11.98 15.61 -3.69
C TYR A 54 -13.24 15.53 -2.83
N GLN A 55 -14.17 14.61 -3.13
CA GLN A 55 -15.37 14.39 -2.33
C GLN A 55 -15.03 14.01 -0.89
N SER A 56 -14.11 13.06 -0.70
CA SER A 56 -13.68 12.60 0.61
C SER A 56 -13.01 13.73 1.41
N TYR A 57 -12.10 14.51 0.82
CA TYR A 57 -11.47 15.62 1.51
C TYR A 57 -12.42 16.80 1.76
N ASN A 58 -13.39 17.06 0.87
CA ASN A 58 -14.45 18.04 1.14
C ASN A 58 -15.34 17.60 2.31
N LEU A 59 -15.70 16.31 2.37
CA LEU A 59 -16.42 15.73 3.51
C LEU A 59 -15.58 15.80 4.79
N ALA A 60 -14.27 15.53 4.70
CA ALA A 60 -13.34 15.66 5.82
C ALA A 60 -13.32 17.07 6.39
N LYS A 61 -13.32 18.12 5.55
CA LYS A 61 -13.41 19.53 6.00
C LYS A 61 -14.72 19.82 6.73
N MET A 62 -15.83 19.31 6.21
CA MET A 62 -17.15 19.47 6.86
C MET A 62 -17.20 18.74 8.21
N ALA A 63 -16.76 17.49 8.25
CA ALA A 63 -16.71 16.67 9.46
C ALA A 63 -15.78 17.28 10.51
N LEU A 64 -14.58 17.75 10.10
CA LEU A 64 -13.63 18.41 11.01
C LEU A 64 -14.25 19.64 11.68
N LYS A 65 -14.89 20.49 10.90
CA LYS A 65 -15.56 21.70 11.42
C LYS A 65 -16.67 21.34 12.41
N ASP A 66 -17.52 20.37 12.07
CA ASP A 66 -18.62 19.92 12.94
C ASP A 66 -18.08 19.29 14.23
N ASN A 67 -17.10 18.38 14.13
CA ASN A 67 -16.48 17.74 15.27
C ASN A 67 -15.81 18.77 16.20
N LEU A 68 -15.10 19.75 15.63
CA LEU A 68 -14.45 20.81 16.41
C LEU A 68 -15.46 21.69 17.15
N GLN A 69 -16.59 22.05 16.52
CA GLN A 69 -17.67 22.82 17.17
C GLN A 69 -18.33 22.04 18.30
N ASN A 70 -18.47 20.74 18.16
CA ASN A 70 -19.13 19.88 19.14
C ASN A 70 -18.17 19.37 20.23
N TYR A 71 -16.87 19.50 20.06
CA TYR A 71 -15.88 19.10 21.05
C TYR A 71 -15.97 20.01 22.30
N LYS A 72 -16.08 19.40 23.49
CA LYS A 72 -16.19 20.10 24.77
C LYS A 72 -15.06 19.70 25.74
N GLY A 73 -14.11 18.91 25.28
CA GLY A 73 -12.96 18.52 26.09
C GLY A 73 -11.95 19.66 26.27
N GLN A 74 -10.87 19.35 26.97
CA GLN A 74 -9.79 20.32 27.26
C GLN A 74 -8.48 19.99 26.54
N LYS A 75 -8.33 18.76 26.01
CA LYS A 75 -7.14 18.41 25.24
C LYS A 75 -7.11 19.20 23.93
N PRO A 76 -5.95 19.57 23.42
CA PRO A 76 -5.85 20.04 22.05
C PRO A 76 -6.37 18.95 21.08
N THR A 77 -6.95 19.38 19.97
CA THR A 77 -7.56 18.48 18.99
C THR A 77 -6.56 18.09 17.92
N ALA A 78 -6.67 16.87 17.42
CA ALA A 78 -5.85 16.34 16.35
C ALA A 78 -6.69 15.63 15.28
N VAL A 79 -6.13 15.58 14.07
CA VAL A 79 -6.51 14.66 13.01
C VAL A 79 -5.36 13.68 12.76
N VAL A 80 -5.71 12.44 12.46
CA VAL A 80 -4.75 11.39 12.08
C VAL A 80 -5.01 10.98 10.65
N LEU A 81 -3.96 11.00 9.83
CA LEU A 81 -3.98 10.54 8.45
C LEU A 81 -3.00 9.38 8.27
N ASP A 82 -3.37 8.44 7.42
CA ASP A 82 -2.38 7.55 6.80
C ASP A 82 -1.61 8.31 5.71
N ILE A 83 -0.58 7.67 5.11
CA ILE A 83 0.27 8.29 4.09
C ILE A 83 -0.01 7.72 2.70
N ASP A 84 0.20 6.40 2.55
CA ASP A 84 0.22 5.73 1.25
C ASP A 84 -1.21 5.55 0.73
N GLU A 85 -1.48 6.01 -0.50
CA GLU A 85 -2.82 6.09 -1.10
C GLU A 85 -3.85 6.90 -0.28
N THR A 86 -3.32 7.60 0.73
CA THR A 86 -4.10 8.59 1.48
C THR A 86 -3.68 10.01 1.13
N VAL A 87 -2.43 10.37 1.36
CA VAL A 87 -1.90 11.71 1.03
C VAL A 87 -0.84 11.69 -0.07
N LEU A 88 -0.14 10.57 -0.25
CA LEU A 88 0.86 10.34 -1.29
C LEU A 88 0.42 9.24 -2.26
N ASP A 89 0.64 9.49 -3.56
CA ASP A 89 0.33 8.58 -4.67
C ASP A 89 1.52 7.65 -4.94
N ASN A 90 1.41 6.39 -4.56
CA ASN A 90 2.40 5.36 -4.86
C ASN A 90 1.98 4.45 -6.05
N SER A 91 0.92 4.79 -6.75
CA SER A 91 0.50 4.02 -7.92
C SER A 91 1.58 3.86 -9.01
N PRO A 92 2.58 4.77 -9.17
CA PRO A 92 3.71 4.54 -10.06
C PRO A 92 4.58 3.34 -9.64
N PHE A 93 4.65 3.01 -8.34
CA PHE A 93 5.31 1.80 -7.86
C PHE A 93 4.60 0.54 -8.34
N GLU A 94 3.26 0.50 -8.21
CA GLU A 94 2.45 -0.63 -8.70
C GLU A 94 2.57 -0.78 -10.22
N ALA A 95 2.54 0.32 -10.96
CA ALA A 95 2.74 0.31 -12.41
C ALA A 95 4.13 -0.24 -12.80
N LYS A 96 5.17 0.12 -12.03
CA LYS A 96 6.53 -0.40 -12.25
C LYS A 96 6.60 -1.90 -11.98
N LEU A 97 6.04 -2.40 -10.88
CA LEU A 97 6.02 -3.84 -10.58
C LEU A 97 5.36 -4.63 -11.73
N MET A 98 4.24 -4.15 -12.26
CA MET A 98 3.56 -4.77 -13.41
C MET A 98 4.44 -4.74 -14.67
N ALA A 99 5.07 -3.60 -14.99
CA ALA A 99 5.92 -3.47 -16.17
C ALA A 99 7.12 -4.41 -16.12
N ASP A 100 7.70 -4.55 -14.93
CA ASP A 100 8.88 -5.41 -14.68
C ASP A 100 8.48 -6.87 -14.40
N ARG A 101 7.19 -7.20 -14.38
CA ARG A 101 6.64 -8.52 -14.03
C ARG A 101 7.13 -9.02 -12.67
N GLN A 102 7.21 -8.13 -11.71
CA GLN A 102 7.65 -8.40 -10.36
C GLN A 102 6.48 -8.37 -9.39
N ASN A 103 6.59 -9.13 -8.32
CA ASN A 103 5.71 -9.02 -7.17
C ASN A 103 6.29 -7.99 -6.18
N TYR A 104 5.45 -7.54 -5.27
CA TYR A 104 5.91 -6.73 -4.13
C TYR A 104 7.07 -7.41 -3.40
N SER A 105 8.05 -6.61 -3.02
CA SER A 105 9.09 -6.98 -2.08
C SER A 105 9.52 -5.75 -1.29
N ASP A 106 9.94 -5.96 -0.04
CA ASP A 106 10.41 -4.86 0.82
C ASP A 106 11.59 -4.11 0.17
N SER A 107 12.48 -4.81 -0.54
CA SER A 107 13.59 -4.18 -1.25
C SER A 107 13.12 -3.26 -2.39
N ALA A 108 12.13 -3.69 -3.17
CA ALA A 108 11.57 -2.87 -4.24
C ALA A 108 10.84 -1.65 -3.68
N TRP A 109 10.10 -1.82 -2.58
CA TRP A 109 9.47 -0.72 -1.87
C TRP A 109 10.50 0.30 -1.34
N MET A 110 11.56 -0.19 -0.68
CA MET A 110 12.64 0.66 -0.16
C MET A 110 13.34 1.45 -1.27
N GLU A 111 13.48 0.87 -2.46
CA GLU A 111 14.03 1.54 -3.63
C GLU A 111 13.08 2.63 -4.17
N TRP A 112 11.77 2.36 -4.17
CA TRP A 112 10.76 3.33 -4.55
C TRP A 112 10.70 4.50 -3.57
N SER A 113 10.51 4.24 -2.28
CA SER A 113 10.37 5.27 -1.26
C SER A 113 11.63 6.16 -1.13
N ALA A 114 12.81 5.61 -1.46
CA ALA A 114 14.06 6.38 -1.50
C ALA A 114 14.13 7.43 -2.62
N ARG A 115 13.24 7.38 -3.61
CA ARG A 115 13.16 8.39 -4.67
C ARG A 115 12.50 9.68 -4.22
N GLU A 116 11.64 9.59 -3.19
CA GLU A 116 10.89 10.73 -2.66
C GLU A 116 10.03 11.44 -3.73
N GLU A 117 9.54 10.68 -4.71
CA GLU A 117 8.86 11.19 -5.92
C GLU A 117 7.33 11.06 -5.85
N ALA A 118 6.77 10.47 -4.78
CA ALA A 118 5.33 10.32 -4.65
C ALA A 118 4.65 11.70 -4.59
N LEU A 119 3.67 11.92 -5.47
CA LEU A 119 2.95 13.18 -5.57
C LEU A 119 1.82 13.25 -4.54
N ALA A 120 1.39 14.48 -4.21
CA ALA A 120 0.21 14.67 -3.38
C ALA A 120 -1.06 14.18 -4.10
N LEU A 121 -1.87 13.40 -3.38
CA LEU A 121 -3.20 13.02 -3.85
C LEU A 121 -4.19 14.20 -3.83
N PRO A 122 -5.21 14.20 -4.70
CA PRO A 122 -6.10 15.33 -4.87
C PRO A 122 -6.81 15.75 -3.58
N GLY A 123 -6.62 16.99 -3.14
CA GLY A 123 -7.25 17.56 -1.94
C GLY A 123 -6.50 17.34 -0.63
N ALA A 124 -5.46 16.49 -0.58
CA ALA A 124 -4.73 16.17 0.64
C ALA A 124 -4.04 17.41 1.25
N ALA A 125 -3.20 18.10 0.47
CA ALA A 125 -2.49 19.29 0.94
C ALA A 125 -3.45 20.41 1.37
N ASP A 126 -4.54 20.61 0.62
CA ASP A 126 -5.57 21.62 0.93
C ASP A 126 -6.34 21.29 2.23
N PHE A 127 -6.56 20.00 2.52
CA PHE A 127 -7.18 19.57 3.76
C PHE A 127 -6.24 19.82 4.95
N ILE A 128 -4.96 19.47 4.82
CA ILE A 128 -3.96 19.64 5.87
C ILE A 128 -3.78 21.14 6.20
N ALA A 129 -3.70 22.00 5.17
CA ALA A 129 -3.65 23.43 5.37
C ALA A 129 -4.88 23.94 6.13
N TYR A 130 -6.07 23.50 5.72
CA TYR A 130 -7.34 23.86 6.38
C TYR A 130 -7.41 23.40 7.85
N ALA A 131 -6.95 22.18 8.17
CA ALA A 131 -6.91 21.69 9.55
C ALA A 131 -6.01 22.57 10.43
N ARG A 132 -4.82 22.93 9.92
CA ARG A 132 -3.89 23.83 10.61
C ARG A 132 -4.43 25.25 10.81
N GLU A 133 -5.13 25.80 9.82
CA GLU A 133 -5.80 27.10 9.95
C GLU A 133 -6.85 27.12 11.07
N LEU A 134 -7.45 25.96 11.37
CA LEU A 134 -8.37 25.79 12.48
C LEU A 134 -7.68 25.51 13.82
N GLY A 135 -6.34 25.47 13.87
CA GLY A 135 -5.58 25.16 15.09
C GLY A 135 -5.65 23.69 15.49
N VAL A 136 -5.92 22.79 14.53
CA VAL A 136 -5.96 21.34 14.75
C VAL A 136 -4.62 20.73 14.36
N GLU A 137 -4.04 19.93 15.25
CA GLU A 137 -2.77 19.24 15.01
C GLU A 137 -2.97 18.11 13.99
N VAL A 138 -1.94 17.92 13.14
CA VAL A 138 -1.97 16.92 12.06
C VAL A 138 -0.91 15.89 12.32
N PHE A 139 -1.30 14.64 12.52
CA PHE A 139 -0.43 13.51 12.69
C PHE A 139 -0.53 12.54 11.52
N PHE A 140 0.61 12.00 11.12
CA PHE A 140 0.67 10.89 10.17
C PHE A 140 0.99 9.60 10.90
N ILE A 141 0.21 8.54 10.65
CA ILE A 141 0.44 7.20 11.18
C ILE A 141 0.47 6.22 10.00
N SER A 142 1.66 5.78 9.60
CA SER A 142 1.85 4.92 8.43
C SER A 142 2.59 3.62 8.78
N ASN A 143 2.36 2.57 8.00
CA ASN A 143 3.12 1.32 8.09
C ASN A 143 4.46 1.35 7.33
N ARG A 144 4.87 2.49 6.79
CA ARG A 144 6.28 2.72 6.46
C ARG A 144 7.13 2.50 7.72
N ILE A 145 8.32 1.95 7.56
CA ILE A 145 9.19 1.63 8.71
C ILE A 145 9.96 2.85 9.22
N GLU A 146 10.42 2.81 10.47
CA GLU A 146 11.11 3.96 11.10
C GLU A 146 12.36 4.41 10.32
N GLU A 147 13.05 3.49 9.64
CA GLU A 147 14.21 3.78 8.78
C GLU A 147 13.85 4.64 7.55
N GLU A 148 12.58 4.74 7.22
CA GLU A 148 12.08 5.61 6.15
C GLU A 148 11.73 7.03 6.61
N SER A 149 11.93 7.36 7.89
CA SER A 149 11.45 8.61 8.49
C SER A 149 11.95 9.85 7.73
N GLU A 150 13.25 9.96 7.49
CA GLU A 150 13.86 11.13 6.84
C GLU A 150 13.30 11.35 5.43
N ARG A 151 13.30 10.30 4.60
CA ARG A 151 12.78 10.38 3.22
C ARG A 151 11.28 10.62 3.17
N THR A 152 10.53 10.07 4.15
CA THR A 152 9.09 10.31 4.23
C THR A 152 8.78 11.77 4.57
N LEU A 153 9.46 12.35 5.56
CA LEU A 153 9.34 13.78 5.90
C LEU A 153 9.67 14.67 4.70
N LYS A 154 10.72 14.32 3.97
CA LYS A 154 11.16 15.07 2.80
C LYS A 154 10.16 14.98 1.66
N ASN A 155 9.63 13.78 1.37
CA ASN A 155 8.59 13.61 0.35
C ASN A 155 7.30 14.35 0.72
N LEU A 156 6.85 14.28 1.98
CA LEU A 156 5.72 15.05 2.47
C LEU A 156 5.93 16.56 2.31
N ALA A 157 7.14 17.06 2.63
CA ALA A 157 7.47 18.47 2.46
C ALA A 157 7.45 18.91 0.99
N GLN A 158 8.01 18.11 0.07
CA GLN A 158 7.95 18.35 -1.38
C GLN A 158 6.52 18.36 -1.91
N ALA A 159 5.65 17.51 -1.33
CA ALA A 159 4.23 17.44 -1.67
C ALA A 159 3.37 18.55 -1.00
N GLY A 160 4.00 19.52 -0.31
CA GLY A 160 3.31 20.65 0.34
C GLY A 160 2.70 20.31 1.70
N MET A 161 3.10 19.19 2.32
CA MET A 161 2.52 18.67 3.55
C MET A 161 3.58 18.50 4.66
N ALA A 162 4.53 19.43 4.76
CA ALA A 162 5.62 19.38 5.75
C ALA A 162 5.08 19.23 7.18
N VAL A 163 5.69 18.35 7.97
CA VAL A 163 5.43 18.16 9.41
C VAL A 163 6.74 17.98 10.16
N ASP A 164 6.69 18.18 11.46
CA ASP A 164 7.80 17.81 12.36
C ASP A 164 7.84 16.30 12.56
N SER A 165 9.04 15.78 12.85
CA SER A 165 9.22 14.34 13.07
C SER A 165 8.38 13.79 14.23
N ALA A 166 8.04 14.62 15.22
CA ALA A 166 7.14 14.24 16.32
C ALA A 166 5.70 13.94 15.87
N HIS A 167 5.29 14.44 14.69
CA HIS A 167 3.97 14.22 14.10
C HIS A 167 3.95 13.08 13.06
N LEU A 168 5.07 12.40 12.87
CA LEU A 168 5.20 11.24 12.00
C LEU A 168 5.45 9.99 12.83
N LEU A 169 4.47 9.08 12.87
CA LEU A 169 4.54 7.82 13.62
C LEU A 169 4.60 6.65 12.65
N LEU A 170 5.77 6.07 12.51
CA LEU A 170 6.04 4.95 11.60
C LEU A 170 6.04 3.61 12.33
N TYR A 171 6.12 2.53 11.56
CA TYR A 171 6.14 1.17 12.08
C TYR A 171 7.54 0.80 12.58
N ASP A 172 7.63 0.47 13.85
CA ASP A 172 8.82 -0.10 14.47
C ASP A 172 8.89 -1.60 14.19
N LEU A 173 9.86 -2.03 13.38
CA LEU A 173 10.07 -3.43 13.00
C LEU A 173 10.35 -4.35 14.20
N SER A 174 10.78 -3.82 15.35
CA SER A 174 10.93 -4.62 16.57
C SER A 174 9.60 -5.10 17.13
N LYS A 175 8.50 -4.46 16.75
CA LYS A 175 7.14 -4.86 17.11
C LYS A 175 6.69 -6.03 16.24
N LYS A 176 5.90 -6.92 16.81
CA LYS A 176 5.39 -8.12 16.10
C LYS A 176 4.15 -7.84 15.25
N THR A 177 3.64 -6.63 15.27
CA THR A 177 2.40 -6.26 14.58
C THR A 177 2.50 -4.87 13.99
N SER A 178 2.03 -4.72 12.77
CA SER A 178 1.87 -3.43 12.09
C SER A 178 0.60 -2.67 12.51
N CYS A 179 -0.20 -3.22 13.43
CA CYS A 179 -1.38 -2.57 13.98
C CYS A 179 -1.06 -1.14 14.45
N LYS A 180 -1.92 -0.21 14.06
CA LYS A 180 -1.70 1.23 14.33
C LYS A 180 -2.15 1.68 15.74
N ASP A 181 -2.72 0.78 16.58
CA ASP A 181 -3.28 1.15 17.89
C ASP A 181 -2.27 1.79 18.84
N GLU A 182 -1.06 1.24 18.95
CA GLU A 182 -0.02 1.81 19.83
C GLU A 182 0.31 3.25 19.41
N ARG A 183 0.40 3.50 18.10
CA ARG A 183 0.68 4.82 17.55
C ARG A 183 -0.48 5.79 17.75
N ARG A 184 -1.74 5.32 17.55
CA ARG A 184 -2.96 6.10 17.87
C ARG A 184 -3.03 6.44 19.35
N ASN A 185 -2.70 5.49 20.23
CA ASN A 185 -2.69 5.70 21.68
C ASN A 185 -1.64 6.73 22.11
N LYS A 186 -0.46 6.77 21.45
CA LYS A 186 0.54 7.82 21.70
C LYS A 186 -0.03 9.21 21.40
N VAL A 187 -0.72 9.39 20.28
CA VAL A 187 -1.38 10.66 19.96
C VAL A 187 -2.49 10.96 20.97
N SER A 188 -3.33 9.95 21.28
CA SER A 188 -4.46 10.13 22.20
C SER A 188 -4.07 10.42 23.66
N ALA A 189 -2.80 10.19 24.03
CA ALA A 189 -2.30 10.56 25.35
C ALA A 189 -2.39 12.07 25.58
N ASP A 190 -2.00 12.87 24.58
CA ASP A 190 -1.90 14.32 24.68
C ASP A 190 -2.98 15.07 23.91
N TYR A 191 -3.59 14.45 22.89
CA TYR A 191 -4.56 15.06 21.98
C TYR A 191 -5.89 14.31 21.96
N GLU A 192 -6.96 15.00 21.63
CA GLU A 192 -8.22 14.35 21.22
C GLU A 192 -8.23 14.17 19.70
N ILE A 193 -8.23 12.92 19.25
CA ILE A 193 -8.31 12.62 17.81
C ILE A 193 -9.77 12.73 17.38
N ILE A 194 -10.11 13.80 16.69
CA ILE A 194 -11.49 14.10 16.29
C ILE A 194 -11.82 13.64 14.87
N LEU A 195 -10.81 13.25 14.07
CA LEU A 195 -11.00 12.76 12.71
C LEU A 195 -9.86 11.83 12.30
N PHE A 196 -10.20 10.75 11.58
CA PHE A 196 -9.25 9.84 10.95
C PHE A 196 -9.49 9.84 9.45
N ILE A 197 -8.42 9.79 8.66
CA ILE A 197 -8.45 9.71 7.20
C ILE A 197 -7.49 8.62 6.75
N GLY A 198 -7.95 7.72 5.92
CA GLY A 198 -7.14 6.63 5.37
C GLY A 198 -7.84 5.91 4.23
N ASP A 199 -7.11 5.08 3.51
CA ASP A 199 -7.63 4.21 2.45
C ASP A 199 -7.95 2.80 2.96
N ASN A 200 -7.47 2.47 4.17
CA ASN A 200 -7.66 1.16 4.79
C ASN A 200 -8.39 1.28 6.13
N LEU A 201 -9.34 0.37 6.39
CA LEU A 201 -10.15 0.42 7.61
C LEU A 201 -9.31 0.20 8.89
N GLY A 202 -8.16 -0.47 8.80
CA GLY A 202 -7.18 -0.60 9.88
C GLY A 202 -6.57 0.73 10.33
N ASP A 203 -6.69 1.80 9.53
CA ASP A 203 -6.23 3.15 9.88
C ASP A 203 -7.04 3.75 11.02
N TYR A 204 -8.28 3.34 11.17
CA TYR A 204 -9.22 3.89 12.15
C TYR A 204 -9.24 3.10 13.45
N THR A 205 -9.26 1.76 13.34
CA THR A 205 -9.40 0.87 14.49
C THR A 205 -8.86 -0.53 14.18
N SER A 206 -8.24 -1.15 15.18
CA SER A 206 -7.75 -2.53 15.11
C SER A 206 -8.85 -3.58 14.96
N LEU A 207 -10.12 -3.21 15.07
CA LEU A 207 -11.23 -4.12 14.80
C LEU A 207 -11.17 -4.70 13.39
N PHE A 208 -10.58 -3.97 12.43
CA PHE A 208 -10.42 -4.42 11.05
C PHE A 208 -9.12 -5.18 10.78
N ASP A 209 -8.20 -5.23 11.75
CA ASP A 209 -6.92 -5.89 11.55
C ASP A 209 -7.10 -7.41 11.43
N ARG A 210 -6.61 -7.99 10.32
CA ARG A 210 -6.59 -9.43 10.07
C ARG A 210 -7.96 -10.12 10.22
N ARG A 211 -9.01 -9.48 9.75
CA ARG A 211 -10.36 -10.07 9.71
C ARG A 211 -10.59 -10.76 8.37
N ASP A 212 -11.43 -11.81 8.39
CA ASP A 212 -11.96 -12.34 7.14
C ASP A 212 -12.91 -11.34 6.48
N SER A 213 -13.16 -11.53 5.17
CA SER A 213 -13.94 -10.56 4.39
C SER A 213 -15.38 -10.42 4.91
N SER A 214 -16.01 -11.48 5.41
CA SER A 214 -17.39 -11.43 5.87
C SER A 214 -17.52 -10.62 7.15
N LEU A 215 -16.64 -10.87 8.11
CA LEU A 215 -16.61 -10.12 9.36
C LEU A 215 -16.27 -8.63 9.14
N ALA A 216 -15.39 -8.32 8.18
CA ALA A 216 -15.07 -6.94 7.82
C ALA A 216 -16.30 -6.19 7.30
N LEU A 217 -17.15 -6.83 6.47
CA LEU A 217 -18.40 -6.23 6.00
C LEU A 217 -19.38 -5.97 7.15
N GLU A 218 -19.59 -6.96 8.04
CA GLU A 218 -20.45 -6.79 9.22
C GLU A 218 -19.97 -5.66 10.14
N LEU A 219 -18.66 -5.54 10.36
CA LEU A 219 -18.06 -4.47 11.15
C LEU A 219 -18.27 -3.11 10.49
N ALA A 220 -18.07 -3.00 9.17
CA ALA A 220 -18.33 -1.78 8.42
C ALA A 220 -19.79 -1.35 8.56
N ASP A 221 -20.74 -2.28 8.44
CA ASP A 221 -22.17 -2.02 8.64
C ASP A 221 -22.48 -1.55 10.08
N SER A 222 -21.81 -2.12 11.08
CA SER A 222 -21.99 -1.74 12.48
C SER A 222 -21.48 -0.33 12.77
N LEU A 223 -20.42 0.11 12.07
CA LEU A 223 -19.79 1.42 12.21
C LEU A 223 -20.27 2.45 11.16
N ARG A 224 -21.32 2.13 10.40
CA ARG A 224 -21.81 2.97 9.27
C ARG A 224 -22.05 4.44 9.63
N ASN A 225 -22.37 4.74 10.89
CA ASN A 225 -22.63 6.10 11.34
C ASN A 225 -21.35 6.92 11.61
N ASP A 226 -20.19 6.25 11.71
CA ASP A 226 -18.90 6.90 11.91
C ASP A 226 -18.26 7.31 10.58
N PHE A 227 -18.59 6.61 9.48
CA PHE A 227 -18.12 6.99 8.16
C PHE A 227 -18.71 8.32 7.71
N GLY A 228 -17.83 9.21 7.25
CA GLY A 228 -18.17 10.57 6.88
C GLY A 228 -18.28 11.54 8.07
N ARG A 229 -18.06 11.06 9.31
CA ARG A 229 -18.07 11.87 10.54
C ARG A 229 -16.75 11.78 11.30
N LYS A 230 -16.38 10.59 11.73
CA LYS A 230 -15.13 10.31 12.44
C LYS A 230 -14.10 9.63 11.55
N PHE A 231 -14.56 8.84 10.59
CA PHE A 231 -13.76 8.07 9.65
C PHE A 231 -14.03 8.53 8.22
N ILE A 232 -12.98 8.96 7.51
CA ILE A 232 -13.04 9.36 6.10
C ILE A 232 -12.25 8.35 5.30
N ILE A 233 -12.95 7.52 4.54
CA ILE A 233 -12.35 6.50 3.68
C ILE A 233 -12.02 7.09 2.32
N LEU A 234 -10.84 6.74 1.80
CA LEU A 234 -10.38 7.05 0.45
C LEU A 234 -10.37 5.77 -0.39
N PRO A 235 -10.65 5.82 -1.68
CA PRO A 235 -10.68 4.62 -2.51
C PRO A 235 -9.28 4.14 -2.84
N ASN A 236 -8.97 2.88 -2.52
CA ASN A 236 -7.80 2.17 -2.99
C ASN A 236 -8.21 0.79 -3.55
N PRO A 237 -8.31 0.64 -4.89
CA PRO A 237 -8.63 -0.63 -5.52
C PRO A 237 -7.39 -1.50 -5.81
N MET A 238 -6.17 -1.02 -5.51
CA MET A 238 -4.93 -1.69 -5.91
C MET A 238 -4.51 -2.76 -4.90
N TYR A 239 -4.56 -2.42 -3.61
CA TYR A 239 -4.16 -3.31 -2.52
C TYR A 239 -4.80 -2.88 -1.19
N GLY A 240 -4.67 -3.71 -0.17
CA GLY A 240 -5.14 -3.40 1.18
C GLY A 240 -5.55 -4.63 1.95
N GLU A 241 -6.02 -4.42 3.18
CA GLU A 241 -6.48 -5.52 4.03
C GLU A 241 -7.70 -6.25 3.42
N TRP A 242 -8.50 -5.57 2.60
CA TRP A 242 -9.60 -6.17 1.86
C TRP A 242 -9.13 -7.29 0.91
N GLU A 243 -7.97 -7.11 0.27
CA GLU A 243 -7.37 -8.10 -0.60
C GLU A 243 -6.71 -9.21 0.22
N ASN A 244 -5.95 -8.84 1.25
CA ASN A 244 -5.28 -9.80 2.14
C ASN A 244 -6.27 -10.77 2.80
N ALA A 245 -7.45 -10.28 3.17
CA ALA A 245 -8.51 -11.08 3.73
C ALA A 245 -9.03 -12.15 2.76
N ILE A 246 -9.05 -11.87 1.44
CA ILE A 246 -9.43 -12.85 0.41
C ILE A 246 -8.46 -14.03 0.38
N TYR A 247 -7.18 -13.75 0.58
CA TYR A 247 -6.10 -14.74 0.53
C TYR A 247 -5.80 -15.36 1.92
N GLU A 248 -6.66 -15.12 2.90
CA GLU A 248 -6.48 -15.59 4.29
C GLU A 248 -5.10 -15.18 4.84
N HIS A 249 -4.60 -14.01 4.45
CA HIS A 249 -3.28 -13.47 4.78
C HIS A 249 -2.11 -14.37 4.39
N ASN A 250 -2.30 -15.27 3.42
CA ASN A 250 -1.24 -16.09 2.87
C ASN A 250 -0.56 -15.42 1.68
N TYR A 251 0.43 -14.59 1.98
CA TYR A 251 1.16 -13.82 0.96
C TYR A 251 1.99 -14.68 0.00
N SER A 252 2.29 -15.93 0.37
CA SER A 252 3.12 -16.85 -0.43
C SER A 252 2.36 -17.58 -1.55
N LEU A 253 1.04 -17.39 -1.65
CA LEU A 253 0.23 -18.01 -2.69
C LEU A 253 0.66 -17.55 -4.09
N PRO A 254 0.74 -18.49 -5.06
CA PRO A 254 0.96 -18.10 -6.44
C PRO A 254 -0.23 -17.31 -6.99
N MET A 255 0.02 -16.44 -7.99
CA MET A 255 -0.99 -15.55 -8.54
C MET A 255 -2.21 -16.29 -9.10
N SER A 256 -2.00 -17.45 -9.73
CA SER A 256 -3.10 -18.30 -10.23
C SER A 256 -4.06 -18.74 -9.12
N GLU A 257 -3.53 -19.02 -7.93
CA GLU A 257 -4.35 -19.42 -6.79
C GLU A 257 -5.09 -18.20 -6.21
N LYS A 258 -4.42 -17.05 -6.08
CA LYS A 258 -5.06 -15.79 -5.67
C LYS A 258 -6.21 -15.42 -6.61
N ASN A 259 -5.99 -15.50 -7.92
CA ASN A 259 -7.04 -15.26 -8.92
C ASN A 259 -8.22 -16.23 -8.77
N ARG A 260 -7.94 -17.52 -8.50
CA ARG A 260 -8.99 -18.51 -8.26
C ARG A 260 -9.84 -18.15 -7.03
N MET A 261 -9.18 -17.85 -5.90
CA MET A 261 -9.87 -17.46 -4.66
C MET A 261 -10.74 -16.22 -4.87
N MET A 262 -10.22 -15.21 -5.58
CA MET A 262 -10.99 -14.01 -5.93
C MET A 262 -12.23 -14.35 -6.75
N LEU A 263 -12.08 -15.17 -7.81
CA LEU A 263 -13.20 -15.56 -8.68
C LEU A 263 -14.28 -16.38 -7.94
N ASP A 264 -13.88 -17.19 -6.97
CA ASP A 264 -14.79 -18.02 -6.19
C ASP A 264 -15.68 -17.18 -5.26
N LEU A 265 -15.22 -16.03 -4.81
CA LEU A 265 -15.96 -15.09 -3.96
C LEU A 265 -16.94 -14.20 -4.73
N LEU A 266 -16.75 -14.05 -6.05
CA LEU A 266 -17.65 -13.22 -6.85
C LEU A 266 -19.04 -13.90 -6.97
N ARG A 267 -20.09 -13.11 -6.70
CA ARG A 267 -21.47 -13.54 -6.96
C ARG A 267 -21.67 -13.67 -8.47
N LYS A 268 -22.17 -14.81 -8.89
CA LYS A 268 -22.44 -15.15 -10.31
C LYS A 268 -23.92 -15.14 -10.58
#